data_8646d600353c75c1270eccf649715803
#
_entry.id   8646d600353c75c1270eccf649715803
#
_cell.length_a   1.000
_cell.length_b   1.000
_cell.length_c   1.000
_cell.angle_alpha   90.00
_cell.angle_beta   90.00
_cell.angle_gamma   90.00
#
_symmetry.space_group_name_H-M   'P 1'
#
loop_
_entity.id
_entity.type
_entity.pdbx_description
1 polymer ?
#
loop_
_entity_poly.entity_id
_entity_poly.type
_entity_poly.pdbx_seq_one_letter_code
_entity_poly.pdbx_strand_id
1 'polypeptide(L)'
;MRALIGLVRLDAGEISLEGNAIGQDKPYARAQSGMGYVPQGREIFGALTVAENLQVGAQANRARAADMKEKVVGYFPILKKRYTQKAGTMSGGEQQQLAIARALISAPKVLLLDEPSEGIQPSIVDLIGDTLQHIAHDTGIGVVLVEQDMGMVERIANRCCVMDKGRIVETLSPEQLGDEQLIRQYLAL
;
A
#
# COMPACT_ATOMS: atom_id res chain seq x y z
N MET A 1 6.92 -5.31 7.02
CA MET A 1 7.11 -4.46 5.82
C MET A 1 8.54 -3.99 5.58
N ARG A 2 9.23 -3.38 6.56
CA ARG A 2 10.56 -2.73 6.36
C ARG A 2 11.66 -3.64 5.82
N ALA A 3 11.69 -4.94 6.19
CA ALA A 3 12.61 -5.91 5.61
C ALA A 3 12.31 -6.21 4.14
N LEU A 4 11.02 -6.28 3.75
CA LEU A 4 10.61 -6.51 2.36
C LEU A 4 11.10 -5.43 1.40
N ILE A 5 11.10 -4.16 1.84
CA ILE A 5 11.57 -3.03 1.01
C ILE A 5 13.06 -2.71 1.20
N GLY A 6 13.78 -3.48 2.04
CA GLY A 6 15.22 -3.33 2.24
C GLY A 6 15.65 -2.20 3.17
N LEU A 7 14.73 -1.62 3.97
CA LEU A 7 15.08 -0.64 5.02
C LEU A 7 15.69 -1.29 6.26
N VAL A 8 15.47 -2.58 6.44
CA VAL A 8 16.07 -3.39 7.49
C VAL A 8 16.74 -4.59 6.83
N ARG A 9 17.93 -4.94 7.30
CA ARG A 9 18.68 -6.10 6.80
C ARG A 9 17.94 -7.39 7.13
N LEU A 10 17.96 -8.32 6.20
CA LEU A 10 17.48 -9.68 6.40
C LEU A 10 18.57 -10.49 7.12
N ASP A 11 18.23 -11.06 8.28
CA ASP A 11 19.16 -11.90 9.04
C ASP A 11 19.21 -13.32 8.49
N ALA A 12 18.07 -13.84 8.03
CA ALA A 12 17.93 -15.17 7.43
C ALA A 12 16.74 -15.21 6.47
N GLY A 13 16.67 -16.27 5.66
CA GLY A 13 15.61 -16.46 4.68
C GLY A 13 15.90 -15.77 3.34
N GLU A 14 14.92 -15.79 2.45
CA GLU A 14 15.03 -15.26 1.09
C GLU A 14 13.81 -14.39 0.76
N ILE A 15 14.02 -13.34 0.00
CA ILE A 15 12.97 -12.51 -0.60
C ILE A 15 13.17 -12.55 -2.10
N SER A 16 12.13 -12.97 -2.82
CA SER A 16 12.12 -12.97 -4.28
C SER A 16 10.91 -12.21 -4.82
N LEU A 17 11.08 -11.60 -5.97
CA LEU A 17 10.01 -10.95 -6.74
C LEU A 17 10.04 -11.51 -8.16
N GLU A 18 8.96 -12.15 -8.60
CA GLU A 18 8.87 -12.82 -9.90
C GLU A 18 10.04 -13.79 -10.17
N GLY A 19 10.44 -14.56 -9.16
CA GLY A 19 11.53 -15.53 -9.23
C GLY A 19 12.94 -14.94 -9.12
N ASN A 20 13.08 -13.61 -9.06
CA ASN A 20 14.38 -12.96 -8.89
C ASN A 20 14.64 -12.71 -7.40
N ALA A 21 15.77 -13.17 -6.88
CA ALA A 21 16.16 -12.91 -5.50
C ALA A 21 16.54 -11.43 -5.34
N ILE A 22 15.84 -10.75 -4.42
CA ILE A 22 16.01 -9.31 -4.15
C ILE A 22 16.44 -9.03 -2.70
N GLY A 23 16.66 -10.07 -1.91
CA GLY A 23 16.92 -9.96 -0.47
C GLY A 23 18.14 -9.10 -0.11
N GLN A 24 19.15 -9.02 -1.00
CA GLN A 24 20.35 -8.20 -0.82
C GLN A 24 20.27 -6.82 -1.49
N ASP A 25 19.21 -6.56 -2.26
CA ASP A 25 19.07 -5.31 -2.99
C ASP A 25 18.78 -4.15 -2.06
N LYS A 26 19.33 -2.99 -2.40
CA LYS A 26 19.03 -1.73 -1.72
C LYS A 26 17.58 -1.28 -2.00
N PRO A 27 16.96 -0.47 -1.12
CA PRO A 27 15.57 -0.03 -1.29
C PRO A 27 15.25 0.55 -2.67
N TYR A 28 16.12 1.39 -3.22
CA TYR A 28 15.91 1.99 -4.54
C TYR A 28 15.87 0.95 -5.67
N ALA A 29 16.72 -0.10 -5.58
CA ALA A 29 16.74 -1.17 -6.57
C ALA A 29 15.45 -2.00 -6.50
N ARG A 30 14.95 -2.29 -5.29
CA ARG A 30 13.66 -2.97 -5.11
C ARG A 30 12.50 -2.12 -5.65
N ALA A 31 12.52 -0.81 -5.45
CA ALA A 31 11.53 0.09 -6.05
C ALA A 31 11.58 0.05 -7.58
N GLN A 32 12.79 0.05 -8.18
CA GLN A 32 12.96 -0.07 -9.63
C GLN A 32 12.54 -1.45 -10.17
N SER A 33 12.68 -2.51 -9.38
CA SER A 33 12.22 -3.87 -9.72
C SER A 33 10.69 -4.00 -9.69
N GLY A 34 9.98 -3.03 -9.11
CA GLY A 34 8.52 -2.97 -9.09
C GLY A 34 7.89 -3.13 -7.71
N MET A 35 8.59 -2.79 -6.63
CA MET A 35 7.98 -2.71 -5.29
C MET A 35 7.52 -1.29 -5.00
N GLY A 36 6.21 -1.10 -4.78
CA GLY A 36 5.64 0.11 -4.22
C GLY A 36 5.49 -0.05 -2.70
N TYR A 37 5.68 1.04 -1.94
CA TYR A 37 5.51 1.01 -0.49
C TYR A 37 4.85 2.28 0.03
N VAL A 38 3.86 2.09 0.87
CA VAL A 38 3.21 3.13 1.66
C VAL A 38 3.44 2.79 3.14
N PRO A 39 4.28 3.53 3.84
CA PRO A 39 4.55 3.31 5.26
C PRO A 39 3.38 3.77 6.14
N GLN A 40 3.35 3.25 7.37
CA GLN A 40 2.55 3.83 8.45
C GLN A 40 2.85 5.33 8.57
N GLY A 41 1.83 6.16 8.79
CA GLY A 41 1.98 7.62 8.86
C GLY A 41 2.13 8.32 7.51
N ARG A 42 1.94 7.59 6.37
CA ARG A 42 1.82 8.15 5.00
C ARG A 42 3.12 8.68 4.39
N GLU A 43 3.97 9.36 5.19
CA GLU A 43 5.25 9.99 4.79
C GLU A 43 5.16 10.80 3.48
N ILE A 44 4.11 11.62 3.35
CA ILE A 44 3.98 12.54 2.21
C ILE A 44 4.95 13.73 2.37
N PHE A 45 5.32 14.34 1.26
CA PHE A 45 6.09 15.59 1.27
C PHE A 45 5.14 16.77 1.47
N GLY A 46 4.86 17.13 2.73
CA GLY A 46 3.85 18.14 3.08
C GLY A 46 4.11 19.53 2.52
N ALA A 47 5.39 19.91 2.34
CA ALA A 47 5.78 21.19 1.74
C ALA A 47 5.59 21.25 0.22
N LEU A 48 5.51 20.08 -0.42
CA LEU A 48 5.28 19.95 -1.86
C LEU A 48 3.77 19.92 -2.16
N THR A 49 3.42 20.30 -3.39
CA THR A 49 2.06 20.15 -3.92
C THR A 49 1.73 18.68 -4.18
N VAL A 50 0.45 18.38 -4.42
CA VAL A 50 0.01 17.06 -4.89
C VAL A 50 0.75 16.65 -6.17
N ALA A 51 0.82 17.57 -7.14
CA ALA A 51 1.54 17.34 -8.40
C ALA A 51 3.01 16.96 -8.20
N GLU A 52 3.71 17.69 -7.34
CA GLU A 52 5.13 17.45 -7.04
C GLU A 52 5.33 16.15 -6.29
N ASN A 53 4.45 15.79 -5.34
CA ASN A 53 4.47 14.47 -4.68
C ASN A 53 4.36 13.33 -5.70
N LEU A 54 3.42 13.42 -6.65
CA LEU A 54 3.27 12.43 -7.72
C LEU A 54 4.52 12.39 -8.62
N GLN A 55 5.10 13.54 -8.93
CA GLN A 55 6.32 13.62 -9.73
C GLN A 55 7.52 12.96 -9.04
N VAL A 56 7.63 13.06 -7.71
CA VAL A 56 8.65 12.33 -6.94
C VAL A 56 8.43 10.83 -7.06
N GLY A 57 7.20 10.33 -6.89
CA GLY A 57 6.89 8.91 -7.05
C GLY A 57 7.23 8.37 -8.44
N ALA A 58 7.02 9.18 -9.48
CA ALA A 58 7.32 8.83 -10.85
C ALA A 58 8.82 8.59 -11.12
N GLN A 59 9.74 9.08 -10.27
CA GLN A 59 11.19 8.90 -10.46
C GLN A 59 11.63 7.43 -10.37
N ALA A 60 10.89 6.59 -9.63
CA ALA A 60 11.22 5.17 -9.49
C ALA A 60 11.12 4.43 -10.85
N ASN A 61 10.17 4.84 -11.72
CA ASN A 61 10.03 4.26 -13.05
C ASN A 61 9.41 5.30 -14.02
N ARG A 62 10.24 6.19 -14.56
CA ARG A 62 9.80 7.28 -15.44
C ARG A 62 9.11 6.79 -16.71
N ALA A 63 9.54 5.68 -17.27
CA ALA A 63 9.00 5.16 -18.52
C ALA A 63 7.51 4.76 -18.39
N ARG A 64 7.14 4.14 -17.27
CA ARG A 64 5.76 3.70 -17.00
C ARG A 64 4.90 4.78 -16.34
N ALA A 65 5.53 5.75 -15.66
CA ALA A 65 4.82 6.76 -14.90
C ALA A 65 3.96 7.69 -15.78
N ALA A 66 4.34 7.93 -17.02
CA ALA A 66 3.56 8.74 -17.95
C ALA A 66 2.18 8.13 -18.21
N ASP A 67 2.13 6.83 -18.48
CA ASP A 67 0.89 6.08 -18.75
C ASP A 67 0.04 5.91 -17.48
N MET A 68 0.70 5.83 -16.32
CA MET A 68 0.02 5.65 -15.03
C MET A 68 -0.59 6.94 -14.47
N LYS A 69 -0.12 8.10 -14.88
CA LYS A 69 -0.54 9.38 -14.30
C LYS A 69 -2.05 9.60 -14.41
N GLU A 70 -2.64 9.38 -15.58
CA GLU A 70 -4.07 9.57 -15.80
C GLU A 70 -4.89 8.53 -15.00
N LYS A 71 -4.44 7.27 -15.01
CA LYS A 71 -5.09 6.19 -14.25
C LYS A 71 -5.10 6.49 -12.75
N VAL A 72 -3.96 6.85 -12.18
CA VAL A 72 -3.82 7.16 -10.75
C VAL A 72 -4.71 8.31 -10.32
N VAL A 73 -4.78 9.37 -11.14
CA VAL A 73 -5.69 10.51 -10.86
C VAL A 73 -7.16 10.11 -11.09
N GLY A 74 -7.44 9.15 -11.94
CA GLY A 74 -8.76 8.55 -12.14
C GLY A 74 -9.22 7.74 -10.91
N TYR A 75 -8.35 6.94 -10.33
CA TYR A 75 -8.63 6.19 -9.09
C TYR A 75 -8.86 7.11 -7.87
N PHE A 76 -8.20 8.26 -7.82
CA PHE A 76 -8.29 9.23 -6.73
C PHE A 76 -8.67 10.62 -7.23
N PRO A 77 -9.95 10.88 -7.60
CA PRO A 77 -10.40 12.14 -8.21
C PRO A 77 -10.14 13.39 -7.35
N ILE A 78 -10.05 13.22 -6.03
CA ILE A 78 -9.73 14.32 -5.10
C ILE A 78 -8.35 14.92 -5.40
N LEU A 79 -7.39 14.10 -5.85
CA LEU A 79 -6.04 14.56 -6.17
C LEU A 79 -6.02 15.50 -7.39
N LYS A 80 -6.94 15.29 -8.34
CA LYS A 80 -7.13 16.21 -9.47
C LYS A 80 -7.64 17.57 -8.99
N LYS A 81 -8.62 17.56 -8.07
CA LYS A 81 -9.18 18.80 -7.50
C LYS A 81 -8.16 19.58 -6.67
N ARG A 82 -7.20 18.88 -6.03
CA ARG A 82 -6.19 19.43 -5.13
C ARG A 82 -4.80 19.56 -5.77
N TYR A 83 -4.69 19.42 -7.09
CA TYR A 83 -3.44 19.18 -7.81
C TYR A 83 -2.32 20.19 -7.50
N THR A 84 -2.67 21.46 -7.31
CA THR A 84 -1.74 22.55 -6.98
C THR A 84 -1.67 22.87 -5.49
N GLN A 85 -2.46 22.18 -4.65
CA GLN A 85 -2.50 22.40 -3.21
C GLN A 85 -1.29 21.75 -2.53
N LYS A 86 -0.73 22.39 -1.49
CA LYS A 86 0.30 21.79 -0.65
C LYS A 86 -0.25 20.59 0.10
N ALA A 87 0.42 19.46 0.00
CA ALA A 87 -0.06 18.19 0.55
C ALA A 87 -0.24 18.22 2.07
N GLY A 88 0.58 18.97 2.79
CA GLY A 88 0.45 19.12 4.25
C GLY A 88 -0.83 19.81 4.73
N THR A 89 -1.56 20.49 3.83
CA THR A 89 -2.84 21.16 4.15
C THR A 89 -4.07 20.30 3.83
N MET A 90 -3.87 19.09 3.35
CA MET A 90 -4.94 18.14 3.05
C MET A 90 -5.40 17.40 4.31
N SER A 91 -6.62 16.88 4.31
CA SER A 91 -7.10 15.99 5.37
C SER A 91 -6.29 14.68 5.42
N GLY A 92 -6.32 13.96 6.55
CA GLY A 92 -5.61 12.69 6.70
C GLY A 92 -5.98 11.66 5.63
N GLY A 93 -7.26 11.53 5.30
CA GLY A 93 -7.71 10.62 4.25
C GLY A 93 -7.29 11.05 2.83
N GLU A 94 -7.25 12.36 2.54
CA GLU A 94 -6.72 12.87 1.27
C GLU A 94 -5.20 12.64 1.16
N GLN A 95 -4.47 12.80 2.27
CA GLN A 95 -3.03 12.50 2.34
C GLN A 95 -2.75 11.01 2.12
N GLN A 96 -3.59 10.13 2.65
CA GLN A 96 -3.47 8.69 2.44
C GLN A 96 -3.68 8.32 0.97
N GLN A 97 -4.71 8.88 0.34
CA GLN A 97 -4.94 8.70 -1.10
C GLN A 97 -3.73 9.19 -1.92
N LEU A 98 -3.12 10.31 -1.52
CA LEU A 98 -1.90 10.82 -2.16
C LEU A 98 -0.70 9.88 -1.95
N ALA A 99 -0.52 9.32 -0.76
CA ALA A 99 0.56 8.39 -0.46
C ALA A 99 0.46 7.12 -1.33
N ILE A 100 -0.75 6.56 -1.43
CA ILE A 100 -1.05 5.40 -2.29
C ILE A 100 -0.82 5.76 -3.77
N ALA A 101 -1.36 6.89 -4.23
CA ALA A 101 -1.18 7.38 -5.60
C ALA A 101 0.30 7.57 -5.98
N ARG A 102 1.09 8.12 -5.05
CA ARG A 102 2.54 8.32 -5.22
C ARG A 102 3.30 6.99 -5.35
N ALA A 103 2.88 5.94 -4.65
CA ALA A 103 3.47 4.62 -4.79
C ALA A 103 3.04 3.94 -6.10
N LEU A 104 1.77 4.10 -6.50
CA LEU A 104 1.21 3.51 -7.71
C LEU A 104 1.74 4.10 -9.01
N ILE A 105 2.11 5.39 -9.02
CA ILE A 105 2.48 6.09 -10.27
C ILE A 105 3.72 5.48 -10.94
N SER A 106 4.56 4.76 -10.20
CA SER A 106 5.70 4.03 -10.75
C SER A 106 5.31 2.72 -11.45
N ALA A 107 4.01 2.38 -11.52
CA ALA A 107 3.49 1.11 -12.01
C ALA A 107 4.15 -0.10 -11.33
N PRO A 108 4.05 -0.22 -10.00
CA PRO A 108 4.69 -1.32 -9.29
C PRO A 108 3.99 -2.65 -9.62
N LYS A 109 4.72 -3.76 -9.44
CA LYS A 109 4.20 -5.13 -9.55
C LYS A 109 3.56 -5.61 -8.25
N VAL A 110 4.06 -5.09 -7.13
CA VAL A 110 3.51 -5.31 -5.80
C VAL A 110 3.46 -4.00 -5.03
N LEU A 111 2.35 -3.75 -4.36
CA LEU A 111 2.13 -2.61 -3.47
C LEU A 111 2.08 -3.11 -2.03
N LEU A 112 2.99 -2.61 -1.21
CA LEU A 112 3.03 -2.88 0.22
C LEU A 112 2.37 -1.72 0.97
N LEU A 113 1.39 -2.00 1.81
CA LEU A 113 0.64 -1.02 2.60
C LEU A 113 0.78 -1.36 4.09
N ASP A 114 1.25 -0.41 4.88
CA ASP A 114 1.49 -0.58 6.31
C ASP A 114 0.50 0.29 7.11
N GLU A 115 -0.53 -0.33 7.69
CA GLU A 115 -1.64 0.30 8.43
C GLU A 115 -2.28 1.52 7.70
N PRO A 116 -2.75 1.34 6.44
CA PRO A 116 -3.26 2.47 5.66
C PRO A 116 -4.57 3.07 6.18
N SER A 117 -5.29 2.41 7.09
CA SER A 117 -6.52 2.91 7.72
C SER A 117 -6.26 3.82 8.92
N GLU A 118 -5.03 3.83 9.47
CA GLU A 118 -4.73 4.51 10.73
C GLU A 118 -5.05 6.01 10.69
N GLY A 119 -5.86 6.47 11.68
CA GLY A 119 -6.21 7.88 11.84
C GLY A 119 -7.05 8.46 10.69
N ILE A 120 -7.84 7.61 10.03
CA ILE A 120 -8.71 7.98 8.91
C ILE A 120 -10.17 7.70 9.28
N GLN A 121 -11.10 8.51 8.77
CA GLN A 121 -12.52 8.31 8.97
C GLN A 121 -12.99 7.02 8.25
N PRO A 122 -13.90 6.23 8.87
CA PRO A 122 -14.35 4.94 8.32
C PRO A 122 -14.81 5.01 6.86
N SER A 123 -15.59 6.04 6.49
CA SER A 123 -16.07 6.21 5.11
C SER A 123 -14.94 6.41 4.07
N ILE A 124 -13.79 6.94 4.49
CA ILE A 124 -12.61 7.08 3.63
C ILE A 124 -11.79 5.78 3.61
N VAL A 125 -11.77 5.04 4.71
CA VAL A 125 -11.19 3.68 4.76
C VAL A 125 -11.91 2.78 3.76
N ASP A 126 -13.25 2.79 3.77
CA ASP A 126 -14.07 2.05 2.80
C ASP A 126 -13.75 2.44 1.35
N LEU A 127 -13.70 3.75 1.08
CA LEU A 127 -13.36 4.27 -0.25
C LEU A 127 -11.97 3.80 -0.72
N ILE A 128 -10.98 3.83 0.17
CA ILE A 128 -9.62 3.37 -0.14
C ILE A 128 -9.62 1.86 -0.40
N GLY A 129 -10.34 1.09 0.41
CA GLY A 129 -10.47 -0.36 0.25
C GLY A 129 -11.05 -0.73 -1.12
N ASP A 130 -12.20 -0.14 -1.48
CA ASP A 130 -12.85 -0.35 -2.78
C ASP A 130 -11.93 0.06 -3.94
N THR A 131 -11.22 1.18 -3.78
CA THR A 131 -10.28 1.66 -4.79
C THR A 131 -9.10 0.71 -4.97
N LEU A 132 -8.53 0.17 -3.88
CA LEU A 132 -7.43 -0.79 -3.94
C LEU A 132 -7.85 -2.11 -4.59
N GLN A 133 -9.06 -2.60 -4.28
CA GLN A 133 -9.62 -3.78 -4.92
C GLN A 133 -9.78 -3.57 -6.44
N HIS A 134 -10.34 -2.41 -6.82
CA HIS A 134 -10.48 -2.04 -8.23
C HIS A 134 -9.13 -1.94 -8.93
N ILE A 135 -8.13 -1.30 -8.33
CA ILE A 135 -6.77 -1.20 -8.86
C ILE A 135 -6.14 -2.59 -9.05
N ALA A 136 -6.27 -3.47 -8.06
CA ALA A 136 -5.72 -4.82 -8.14
C ALA A 136 -6.34 -5.62 -9.29
N HIS A 137 -7.66 -5.49 -9.46
CA HIS A 137 -8.40 -6.12 -10.58
C HIS A 137 -7.97 -5.57 -11.94
N ASP A 138 -7.90 -4.23 -12.09
CA ASP A 138 -7.60 -3.57 -13.37
C ASP A 138 -6.16 -3.75 -13.84
N THR A 139 -5.22 -3.84 -12.90
CA THR A 139 -3.79 -3.80 -13.21
C THR A 139 -3.08 -5.12 -12.99
N GLY A 140 -3.71 -6.06 -12.26
CA GLY A 140 -3.08 -7.31 -11.86
C GLY A 140 -1.97 -7.13 -10.80
N ILE A 141 -1.88 -5.96 -10.15
CA ILE A 141 -0.89 -5.70 -9.10
C ILE A 141 -1.15 -6.60 -7.88
N GLY A 142 -0.09 -7.19 -7.33
CA GLY A 142 -0.16 -7.83 -6.02
C GLY A 142 -0.27 -6.77 -4.91
N VAL A 143 -1.14 -6.99 -3.93
CA VAL A 143 -1.25 -6.12 -2.75
C VAL A 143 -0.88 -6.92 -1.51
N VAL A 144 0.06 -6.40 -0.72
CA VAL A 144 0.39 -6.93 0.62
C VAL A 144 0.00 -5.86 1.63
N LEU A 145 -0.98 -6.19 2.44
CA LEU A 145 -1.57 -5.29 3.44
C LEU A 145 -1.21 -5.76 4.85
N VAL A 146 -0.73 -4.87 5.70
CA VAL A 146 -0.70 -5.05 7.15
C VAL A 146 -1.75 -4.13 7.73
N GLU A 147 -2.71 -4.70 8.44
CA GLU A 147 -3.87 -3.98 8.97
C GLU A 147 -4.39 -4.59 10.26
N GLN A 148 -5.02 -3.74 11.07
CA GLN A 148 -5.79 -4.12 12.25
C GLN A 148 -7.30 -3.87 12.01
N ASP A 149 -7.66 -3.09 11.01
CA ASP A 149 -9.06 -2.88 10.58
C ASP A 149 -9.53 -4.08 9.75
N MET A 150 -10.31 -4.96 10.37
CA MET A 150 -10.81 -6.18 9.73
C MET A 150 -11.75 -5.88 8.57
N GLY A 151 -12.51 -4.79 8.63
CA GLY A 151 -13.39 -4.40 7.52
C GLY A 151 -12.59 -4.13 6.23
N MET A 152 -11.41 -3.50 6.35
CA MET A 152 -10.52 -3.32 5.21
C MET A 152 -9.88 -4.63 4.75
N VAL A 153 -9.49 -5.51 5.69
CA VAL A 153 -8.92 -6.82 5.35
C VAL A 153 -9.92 -7.69 4.60
N GLU A 154 -11.15 -7.83 5.11
CA GLU A 154 -12.23 -8.60 4.47
C GLU A 154 -12.53 -8.12 3.04
N ARG A 155 -12.46 -6.80 2.82
CA ARG A 155 -12.76 -6.17 1.53
C ARG A 155 -11.70 -6.45 0.46
N ILE A 156 -10.43 -6.57 0.85
CA ILE A 156 -9.31 -6.62 -0.11
C ILE A 156 -8.65 -8.00 -0.17
N ALA A 157 -8.57 -8.71 0.96
CA ALA A 157 -7.71 -9.87 1.09
C ALA A 157 -8.30 -11.13 0.44
N ASN A 158 -7.49 -11.79 -0.38
CA ASN A 158 -7.76 -13.15 -0.85
C ASN A 158 -7.18 -14.21 0.09
N ARG A 159 -6.34 -13.82 1.03
CA ARG A 159 -5.71 -14.64 2.06
C ARG A 159 -5.20 -13.73 3.17
N CYS A 160 -5.38 -14.15 4.42
CA CYS A 160 -4.85 -13.43 5.57
C CYS A 160 -3.91 -14.33 6.36
N CYS A 161 -2.77 -13.78 6.79
CA CYS A 161 -1.85 -14.43 7.72
C CYS A 161 -1.89 -13.70 9.05
N VAL A 162 -2.31 -14.39 10.10
CA VAL A 162 -2.29 -13.85 11.47
C VAL A 162 -0.87 -13.98 12.02
N MET A 163 -0.34 -12.86 12.53
CA MET A 163 1.00 -12.82 13.12
C MET A 163 0.94 -12.47 14.60
N ASP A 164 1.61 -13.27 15.42
CA ASP A 164 1.88 -13.00 16.84
C ASP A 164 3.37 -13.11 17.12
N LYS A 165 3.93 -12.13 17.83
CA LYS A 165 5.35 -12.09 18.25
C LYS A 165 6.34 -12.46 17.15
N GLY A 166 6.08 -11.98 15.92
CA GLY A 166 6.94 -12.20 14.75
C GLY A 166 6.81 -13.58 14.09
N ARG A 167 5.78 -14.37 14.44
CA ARG A 167 5.49 -15.67 13.83
C ARG A 167 4.12 -15.66 13.18
N ILE A 168 4.00 -16.33 12.04
CA ILE A 168 2.68 -16.63 11.48
C ILE A 168 2.10 -17.77 12.31
N VAL A 169 0.98 -17.50 12.99
CA VAL A 169 0.28 -18.45 13.85
C VAL A 169 -0.88 -19.12 13.15
N GLU A 170 -1.47 -18.46 12.14
CA GLU A 170 -2.59 -19.00 11.37
C GLU A 170 -2.63 -18.37 9.97
N THR A 171 -3.26 -19.07 9.03
CA THR A 171 -3.56 -18.57 7.69
C THR A 171 -5.04 -18.77 7.40
N LEU A 172 -5.78 -17.70 7.19
CA LEU A 172 -7.21 -17.68 7.02
C LEU A 172 -7.58 -17.51 5.53
N SER A 173 -8.58 -18.27 5.08
CA SER A 173 -9.24 -18.06 3.78
C SER A 173 -10.24 -16.89 3.85
N PRO A 174 -10.72 -16.37 2.69
CA PRO A 174 -11.75 -15.33 2.68
C PRO A 174 -13.03 -15.73 3.44
N GLU A 175 -13.44 -17.00 3.36
CA GLU A 175 -14.62 -17.48 4.05
C GLU A 175 -14.45 -17.45 5.58
N GLN A 176 -13.23 -17.72 6.07
CA GLN A 176 -12.90 -17.68 7.50
C GLN A 176 -12.77 -16.24 8.02
N LEU A 177 -12.45 -15.27 7.15
CA LEU A 177 -12.42 -13.85 7.52
C LEU A 177 -13.81 -13.31 7.86
N GLY A 178 -14.89 -13.87 7.30
CA GLY A 178 -16.27 -13.54 7.64
C GLY A 178 -16.77 -14.13 8.96
N ASP A 179 -15.99 -14.98 9.63
CA ASP A 179 -16.35 -15.56 10.93
C ASP A 179 -15.88 -14.64 12.08
N GLU A 180 -16.79 -13.78 12.57
CA GLU A 180 -16.49 -12.86 13.67
C GLU A 180 -15.97 -13.54 14.92
N GLN A 181 -16.41 -14.76 15.23
CA GLN A 181 -15.96 -15.49 16.43
C GLN A 181 -14.51 -15.91 16.29
N LEU A 182 -14.15 -16.42 15.11
CA LEU A 182 -12.77 -16.81 14.79
C LEU A 182 -11.84 -15.58 14.84
N ILE A 183 -12.24 -14.48 14.21
CA ILE A 183 -11.46 -13.25 14.18
C ILE A 183 -11.23 -12.67 15.57
N ARG A 184 -12.27 -12.65 16.42
CA ARG A 184 -12.14 -12.17 17.81
C ARG A 184 -11.12 -12.95 18.63
N GLN A 185 -10.91 -14.25 18.37
CA GLN A 185 -9.88 -15.05 19.05
C GLN A 185 -8.47 -14.55 18.75
N TYR A 186 -8.23 -14.08 17.52
CA TYR A 186 -6.92 -13.58 17.10
C TYR A 186 -6.69 -12.10 17.42
N LEU A 187 -7.74 -11.29 17.46
CA LEU A 187 -7.63 -9.86 17.85
C LEU A 187 -7.53 -9.66 19.36
N ALA A 188 -7.89 -10.67 20.16
CA ALA A 188 -7.80 -10.64 21.64
C ALA A 188 -6.41 -11.09 22.16
N LEU A 189 -5.49 -11.48 21.28
CA LEU A 189 -4.10 -11.84 21.60
C LEU A 189 -3.21 -10.60 21.57
#